data_4a2fccb9fbadc7fba726889181f0cde1
#
_entry.id   4a2fccb9fbadc7fba726889181f0cde1
#
_cell.length_a   1.000
_cell.length_b   1.000
_cell.length_c   1.000
_cell.angle_alpha   90.00
_cell.angle_beta   90.00
_cell.angle_gamma   90.00
#
_symmetry.space_group_name_H-M   'P 1'
#
loop_
_entity.id
_entity.type
_entity.pdbx_description
1 polymer ?
#
loop_
_entity_poly.entity_id
_entity_poly.type
_entity_poly.pdbx_seq_one_letter_code
_entity_poly.pdbx_strand_id
1 'polypeptide(L)'
;MYRKISFGDFQTGTIGISVKKALIEGPIRFLQKEKQKMGKRLSYESIEASPEIQNWLTQFAASDALAAKSLLSRLEFISRDEYSEWLLKELASLSNQDKSAIYSVRKFDKDDGNGCLWQKDGKIQLRPAQTQGSEDFVSSIISNANRLYNKCFLDHPSLMELRDYRIRNIILVDDSIGSGKRVSDFIAMMTKSKTFMSWWSFGFIKLYILCYARTVQSETYIRKHIAGSDHGQRINRVSSKIQFISHIVYDSYNVHGRWGENLQSILSLCMSYKKNK
;
A
#
# COMPACT_ATOMS: atom_id res chain seq x y z
N MET A 1 7.62 -2.79 -10.66
CA MET A 1 7.73 -2.60 -9.23
C MET A 1 7.03 -3.74 -8.56
N TYR A 2 7.81 -4.65 -8.03
CA TYR A 2 7.26 -5.80 -7.34
C TYR A 2 7.61 -5.62 -5.90
N ARG A 3 6.60 -5.31 -5.09
CA ARG A 3 6.78 -5.26 -3.66
C ARG A 3 6.89 -6.67 -3.12
N LYS A 4 7.83 -6.88 -2.17
CA LYS A 4 7.67 -7.88 -1.13
C LYS A 4 6.19 -7.87 -0.73
N ILE A 5 5.51 -8.99 -0.87
CA ILE A 5 4.31 -9.22 -0.08
C ILE A 5 4.84 -9.32 1.35
N SER A 6 4.90 -8.19 2.04
CA SER A 6 5.11 -8.17 3.47
C SER A 6 3.81 -8.71 4.05
N PHE A 7 3.84 -9.93 4.51
CA PHE A 7 2.88 -10.39 5.49
C PHE A 7 3.18 -9.53 6.72
N GLY A 8 2.25 -8.63 7.05
CA GLY A 8 2.47 -7.56 8.01
C GLY A 8 3.06 -8.02 9.32
N ASP A 9 3.77 -7.12 9.99
CA ASP A 9 4.29 -7.29 11.33
C ASP A 9 3.18 -7.74 12.29
N PHE A 10 3.15 -9.03 12.53
CA PHE A 10 2.30 -9.63 13.53
C PHE A 10 2.99 -9.47 14.88
N GLN A 11 2.68 -8.41 15.59
CA GLN A 11 2.98 -8.36 17.02
C GLN A 11 1.95 -9.22 17.77
N THR A 12 2.46 -10.05 18.64
CA THR A 12 1.79 -11.07 19.47
C THR A 12 1.33 -12.32 18.69
N GLY A 13 2.26 -13.24 18.49
CA GLY A 13 1.98 -14.63 18.10
C GLY A 13 1.84 -14.90 16.61
N THR A 14 2.08 -13.93 15.76
CA THR A 14 1.97 -14.08 14.33
C THR A 14 3.30 -13.87 13.63
N ILE A 15 3.68 -14.80 12.79
CA ILE A 15 4.95 -14.87 12.08
C ILE A 15 4.93 -13.86 10.93
N GLY A 16 5.68 -12.78 11.06
CA GLY A 16 5.96 -11.86 9.97
C GLY A 16 6.88 -12.51 8.94
N ILE A 17 6.34 -13.05 7.86
CA ILE A 17 7.11 -13.71 6.81
C ILE A 17 7.52 -12.67 5.78
N SER A 18 8.76 -12.17 5.89
CA SER A 18 9.41 -11.42 4.83
C SER A 18 9.97 -12.41 3.80
N VAL A 19 9.18 -12.73 2.78
CA VAL A 19 9.69 -13.52 1.65
C VAL A 19 10.72 -12.68 0.89
N LYS A 20 11.93 -13.20 0.72
CA LYS A 20 13.03 -12.47 0.07
C LYS A 20 12.64 -12.02 -1.34
N LYS A 21 13.11 -10.85 -1.72
CA LYS A 21 13.03 -10.33 -3.10
C LYS A 21 13.52 -11.36 -4.12
N ALA A 22 14.61 -12.07 -3.82
CA ALA A 22 15.16 -13.15 -4.64
C ALA A 22 14.23 -14.37 -4.81
N LEU A 23 13.37 -14.66 -3.82
CA LEU A 23 12.43 -15.78 -3.89
C LEU A 23 11.28 -15.55 -4.86
N ILE A 24 11.04 -14.33 -5.29
CA ILE A 24 9.89 -13.95 -6.11
C ILE A 24 10.31 -13.43 -7.49
N GLU A 25 11.56 -12.97 -7.68
CA GLU A 25 12.01 -12.34 -8.93
C GLU A 25 11.95 -13.26 -10.17
N GLY A 26 12.21 -14.55 -10.02
CA GLY A 26 12.14 -15.51 -11.13
C GLY A 26 10.73 -15.66 -11.72
N PRO A 27 9.72 -16.02 -10.89
CA PRO A 27 8.32 -16.10 -11.33
C PRO A 27 7.77 -14.78 -11.88
N ILE A 28 8.24 -13.66 -11.35
CA ILE A 28 7.84 -12.33 -11.78
C ILE A 28 8.29 -12.04 -13.21
N ARG A 29 9.54 -12.39 -13.59
CA ARG A 29 10.05 -12.22 -14.97
C ARG A 29 9.27 -13.05 -15.97
N PHE A 30 8.83 -14.25 -15.58
CA PHE A 30 7.99 -15.09 -16.42
C PHE A 30 6.63 -14.42 -16.70
N LEU A 31 5.96 -13.90 -15.66
CA LEU A 31 4.67 -13.24 -15.80
C LEU A 31 4.72 -11.95 -16.63
N GLN A 32 5.89 -11.28 -16.69
CA GLN A 32 6.07 -10.11 -17.55
C GLN A 32 6.06 -10.46 -19.06
N LYS A 33 6.45 -11.68 -19.43
CA LYS A 33 6.44 -12.13 -20.81
C LYS A 33 5.05 -12.58 -21.28
N GLU A 34 4.22 -13.06 -20.36
CA GLU A 34 2.81 -13.36 -20.65
C GLU A 34 1.96 -12.08 -20.59
N LYS A 35 1.79 -11.41 -21.73
CA LYS A 35 0.90 -10.26 -21.84
C LYS A 35 -0.52 -10.60 -21.38
N GLN A 36 -0.93 -9.97 -20.31
CA GLN A 36 -2.30 -9.61 -19.89
C GLN A 36 -3.27 -10.72 -19.53
N LYS A 37 -3.53 -10.82 -18.21
CA LYS A 37 -4.89 -10.89 -17.66
C LYS A 37 -4.83 -10.49 -16.19
N MET A 38 -5.82 -9.70 -15.71
CA MET A 38 -5.94 -9.20 -14.34
C MET A 38 -5.61 -10.27 -13.30
N GLY A 39 -4.75 -9.94 -12.33
CA GLY A 39 -4.49 -10.71 -11.11
C GLY A 39 -4.31 -12.22 -11.32
N LYS A 40 -3.42 -12.64 -12.21
CA LYS A 40 -3.27 -14.07 -12.51
C LYS A 40 -2.63 -14.83 -11.36
N ARG A 41 -3.36 -15.84 -10.89
CA ARG A 41 -2.78 -16.96 -10.14
C ARG A 41 -2.13 -17.92 -11.13
N LEU A 42 -0.97 -18.45 -10.78
CA LEU A 42 -0.34 -19.49 -11.55
C LEU A 42 -1.07 -20.82 -11.34
N SER A 43 -1.46 -21.49 -12.42
CA SER A 43 -1.92 -22.88 -12.34
C SER A 43 -0.72 -23.80 -12.11
N TYR A 44 -0.95 -24.99 -11.56
CA TYR A 44 0.11 -25.99 -11.38
C TYR A 44 0.76 -26.37 -12.73
N GLU A 45 -0.05 -26.48 -13.80
CA GLU A 45 0.45 -26.75 -15.15
C GLU A 45 1.39 -25.64 -15.63
N SER A 46 1.02 -24.38 -15.43
CA SER A 46 1.90 -23.24 -15.77
C SER A 46 3.18 -23.22 -14.96
N ILE A 47 3.11 -23.60 -13.67
CA ILE A 47 4.28 -23.72 -12.81
C ILE A 47 5.23 -24.81 -13.33
N GLU A 48 4.69 -25.95 -13.76
CA GLU A 48 5.47 -27.09 -14.24
C GLU A 48 6.03 -26.88 -15.64
N ALA A 49 5.30 -26.20 -16.51
CA ALA A 49 5.69 -25.93 -17.88
C ALA A 49 6.73 -24.80 -18.03
N SER A 50 6.93 -23.98 -17.00
CA SER A 50 7.86 -22.84 -17.08
C SER A 50 9.27 -23.21 -16.65
N PRO A 51 10.26 -23.18 -17.56
CA PRO A 51 11.67 -23.41 -17.22
C PRO A 51 12.21 -22.42 -16.18
N GLU A 52 11.78 -21.16 -16.24
CA GLU A 52 12.19 -20.13 -15.31
C GLU A 52 11.69 -20.41 -13.89
N ILE A 53 10.44 -20.90 -13.75
CA ILE A 53 9.89 -21.30 -12.46
C ILE A 53 10.57 -22.58 -11.95
N GLN A 54 10.83 -23.55 -12.83
CA GLN A 54 11.54 -24.77 -12.45
C GLN A 54 12.95 -24.42 -11.95
N ASN A 55 13.68 -23.56 -12.65
CA ASN A 55 14.98 -23.07 -12.19
C ASN A 55 14.88 -22.33 -10.83
N TRP A 56 13.83 -21.53 -10.62
CA TRP A 56 13.60 -20.88 -9.34
C TRP A 56 13.32 -21.90 -8.22
N LEU A 57 12.64 -23.00 -8.52
CA LEU A 57 12.35 -24.06 -7.57
C LEU A 57 13.61 -24.81 -7.10
N THR A 58 14.70 -24.85 -7.89
CA THR A 58 15.95 -25.52 -7.51
C THR A 58 16.64 -24.94 -6.27
N GLN A 59 16.28 -23.73 -5.86
CA GLN A 59 16.81 -23.13 -4.62
C GLN A 59 16.25 -23.76 -3.33
N PHE A 60 15.19 -24.55 -3.43
CA PHE A 60 14.57 -25.24 -2.31
C PHE A 60 15.06 -26.67 -2.22
N ALA A 61 15.10 -27.22 -1.00
CA ALA A 61 15.31 -28.64 -0.83
C ALA A 61 14.20 -29.45 -1.53
N ALA A 62 14.49 -30.65 -1.97
CA ALA A 62 13.51 -31.50 -2.67
C ALA A 62 12.24 -31.75 -1.83
N SER A 63 12.38 -31.85 -0.50
CA SER A 63 11.26 -31.95 0.45
C SER A 63 10.35 -30.73 0.46
N ASP A 64 10.87 -29.55 0.10
CA ASP A 64 10.17 -28.28 0.20
C ASP A 64 9.56 -27.84 -1.14
N ALA A 65 9.90 -28.52 -2.24
CA ALA A 65 9.49 -28.16 -3.59
C ALA A 65 7.95 -28.10 -3.74
N LEU A 66 7.23 -29.04 -3.12
CA LEU A 66 5.77 -29.07 -3.17
C LEU A 66 5.14 -27.88 -2.41
N ALA A 67 5.69 -27.54 -1.26
CA ALA A 67 5.25 -26.36 -0.50
C ALA A 67 5.53 -25.07 -1.25
N ALA A 68 6.68 -24.96 -1.94
CA ALA A 68 7.03 -23.82 -2.78
C ALA A 68 6.09 -23.69 -4.00
N LYS A 69 5.73 -24.78 -4.67
CA LYS A 69 4.72 -24.78 -5.75
C LYS A 69 3.35 -24.34 -5.22
N SER A 70 2.93 -24.86 -4.07
CA SER A 70 1.66 -24.48 -3.42
C SER A 70 1.65 -23.02 -3.02
N LEU A 71 2.76 -22.46 -2.56
CA LEU A 71 2.90 -21.03 -2.30
C LEU A 71 2.70 -20.22 -3.59
N LEU A 72 3.41 -20.57 -4.67
CA LEU A 72 3.31 -19.85 -5.96
C LEU A 72 1.91 -19.87 -6.54
N SER A 73 1.22 -21.01 -6.50
CA SER A 73 -0.13 -21.16 -7.06
C SER A 73 -1.19 -20.31 -6.35
N ARG A 74 -0.90 -19.84 -5.13
CA ARG A 74 -1.81 -19.02 -4.33
C ARG A 74 -1.44 -17.54 -4.28
N LEU A 75 -0.28 -17.16 -4.86
CA LEU A 75 0.07 -15.75 -5.01
C LEU A 75 -0.72 -15.14 -6.16
N GLU A 76 -1.20 -13.94 -5.93
CA GLU A 76 -1.82 -13.10 -6.95
C GLU A 76 -0.83 -12.02 -7.37
N PHE A 77 -0.49 -12.02 -8.65
CA PHE A 77 0.52 -11.14 -9.21
C PHE A 77 -0.16 -9.96 -9.90
N ILE A 78 0.13 -8.76 -9.42
CA ILE A 78 -0.39 -7.51 -9.98
C ILE A 78 0.72 -6.82 -10.74
N SER A 79 0.51 -6.60 -12.03
CA SER A 79 1.48 -5.89 -12.88
C SER A 79 1.47 -4.38 -12.59
N ARG A 80 2.54 -3.70 -13.02
CA ARG A 80 2.59 -2.24 -12.95
C ARG A 80 1.50 -1.59 -13.78
N ASP A 81 1.26 -2.14 -14.96
CA ASP A 81 0.28 -1.60 -15.90
C ASP A 81 -1.13 -1.75 -15.33
N GLU A 82 -1.46 -2.93 -14.81
CA GLU A 82 -2.74 -3.19 -14.15
C GLU A 82 -2.99 -2.24 -12.96
N TYR A 83 -1.98 -2.07 -12.11
CA TYR A 83 -2.09 -1.10 -11.00
C TYR A 83 -2.26 0.34 -11.51
N SER A 84 -1.53 0.72 -12.56
CA SER A 84 -1.60 2.07 -13.13
C SER A 84 -2.97 2.33 -13.76
N GLU A 85 -3.50 1.39 -14.53
CA GLU A 85 -4.83 1.48 -15.14
C GLU A 85 -5.91 1.61 -14.08
N TRP A 86 -5.85 0.75 -13.05
CA TRP A 86 -6.79 0.82 -11.93
C TRP A 86 -6.71 2.17 -11.22
N LEU A 87 -5.51 2.64 -10.85
CA LEU A 87 -5.36 3.89 -10.12
C LEU A 87 -5.85 5.09 -10.93
N LEU A 88 -5.52 5.15 -12.23
CA LEU A 88 -5.99 6.23 -13.10
C LEU A 88 -7.50 6.21 -13.25
N LYS A 89 -8.13 5.04 -13.36
CA LYS A 89 -9.58 4.88 -13.41
C LYS A 89 -10.27 5.37 -12.14
N GLU A 90 -9.74 5.00 -10.96
CA GLU A 90 -10.28 5.47 -9.68
C GLU A 90 -10.13 6.98 -9.52
N LEU A 91 -8.96 7.54 -9.88
CA LEU A 91 -8.74 8.98 -9.86
C LEU A 91 -9.67 9.70 -10.85
N ALA A 92 -9.88 9.15 -12.04
CA ALA A 92 -10.83 9.70 -13.01
C ALA A 92 -12.26 9.76 -12.44
N SER A 93 -12.68 8.74 -11.70
CA SER A 93 -14.00 8.74 -11.04
C SER A 93 -14.14 9.82 -9.98
N LEU A 94 -13.04 10.19 -9.32
CA LEU A 94 -13.00 11.25 -8.32
C LEU A 94 -12.83 12.65 -8.93
N SER A 95 -12.43 12.75 -10.21
CA SER A 95 -12.20 14.03 -10.90
C SER A 95 -13.47 14.86 -11.13
N ASN A 96 -14.65 14.24 -11.06
CA ASN A 96 -15.94 14.93 -11.20
C ASN A 96 -16.37 15.66 -9.91
N GLN A 97 -15.57 15.58 -8.86
CA GLN A 97 -15.79 16.25 -7.58
C GLN A 97 -15.04 17.59 -7.53
N ASP A 98 -15.11 18.28 -6.38
CA ASP A 98 -14.30 19.47 -6.13
C ASP A 98 -12.81 19.15 -6.28
N LYS A 99 -12.01 20.18 -6.65
CA LYS A 99 -10.56 20.04 -6.79
C LYS A 99 -9.94 19.38 -5.57
N SER A 100 -9.13 18.35 -5.79
CA SER A 100 -8.58 17.48 -4.76
C SER A 100 -7.06 17.52 -4.74
N ALA A 101 -6.46 17.36 -3.55
CA ALA A 101 -5.03 17.16 -3.40
C ALA A 101 -4.71 15.66 -3.32
N ILE A 102 -3.65 15.22 -3.99
CA ILE A 102 -3.22 13.82 -3.96
C ILE A 102 -1.83 13.74 -3.34
N TYR A 103 -1.64 12.80 -2.43
CA TYR A 103 -0.35 12.49 -1.82
C TYR A 103 -0.08 10.99 -1.91
N SER A 104 1.13 10.61 -2.33
CA SER A 104 1.62 9.24 -2.15
C SER A 104 1.99 9.01 -0.69
N VAL A 105 1.44 7.96 -0.09
CA VAL A 105 1.80 7.57 1.29
C VAL A 105 3.23 7.03 1.30
N ARG A 106 4.08 7.62 2.14
CA ARG A 106 5.47 7.24 2.28
C ARG A 106 5.85 6.99 3.73
N LYS A 107 6.94 6.27 3.93
CA LYS A 107 7.55 6.12 5.24
C LYS A 107 8.42 7.35 5.50
N PHE A 108 8.33 7.89 6.71
CA PHE A 108 9.24 8.92 7.20
C PHE A 108 10.33 8.26 8.05
N ASP A 109 11.56 8.74 7.94
CA ASP A 109 12.62 8.34 8.82
C ASP A 109 12.49 9.11 10.16
N LYS A 110 12.95 8.50 11.25
CA LYS A 110 12.81 9.08 12.60
C LYS A 110 13.53 10.42 12.74
N ASP A 111 14.54 10.65 11.90
CA ASP A 111 15.39 11.84 11.89
C ASP A 111 14.89 12.95 10.97
N ASP A 112 13.72 12.78 10.34
CA ASP A 112 13.13 13.77 9.42
C ASP A 112 12.60 15.02 10.19
N GLY A 113 13.46 15.73 10.86
CA GLY A 113 13.20 17.06 11.41
C GLY A 113 12.01 17.13 12.39
N ASN A 114 11.17 18.17 12.31
CA ASN A 114 10.05 18.39 13.22
C ASN A 114 8.89 17.38 13.09
N GLY A 115 9.07 16.35 12.28
CA GLY A 115 8.09 15.30 12.08
C GLY A 115 6.73 15.78 11.56
N CYS A 116 6.68 16.89 10.83
CA CYS A 116 5.49 17.39 10.13
C CYS A 116 5.63 17.16 8.63
N LEU A 117 4.53 16.86 7.93
CA LEU A 117 4.56 16.68 6.47
C LEU A 117 5.00 17.96 5.73
N TRP A 118 4.65 19.10 6.25
CA TRP A 118 5.02 20.40 5.68
C TRP A 118 6.06 21.10 6.55
N GLN A 119 7.04 21.68 5.92
CA GLN A 119 8.06 22.52 6.56
C GLN A 119 7.44 23.83 7.09
N LYS A 120 8.22 24.62 7.82
CA LYS A 120 7.75 25.90 8.38
C LYS A 120 7.28 26.89 7.31
N ASP A 121 7.84 26.84 6.11
CA ASP A 121 7.43 27.62 4.95
C ASP A 121 6.17 27.06 4.23
N GLY A 122 5.59 26.01 4.76
CA GLY A 122 4.40 25.35 4.23
C GLY A 122 4.66 24.40 3.06
N LYS A 123 5.89 24.29 2.57
CA LYS A 123 6.25 23.34 1.52
C LYS A 123 6.29 21.92 2.06
N ILE A 124 6.02 20.96 1.17
CA ILE A 124 6.12 19.55 1.55
C ILE A 124 7.58 19.19 1.83
N GLN A 125 7.80 18.41 2.88
CA GLN A 125 9.11 17.86 3.17
C GLN A 125 9.48 16.84 2.09
N LEU A 126 10.45 17.18 1.25
CA LEU A 126 10.95 16.29 0.20
C LEU A 126 11.82 15.20 0.82
N ARG A 127 11.70 13.98 0.32
CA ARG A 127 12.60 12.89 0.66
C ARG A 127 13.89 13.02 -0.14
N PRO A 128 15.09 12.79 0.45
CA PRO A 128 16.30 12.61 -0.35
C PRO A 128 16.11 11.47 -1.35
N ALA A 129 16.50 11.67 -2.60
CA ALA A 129 16.31 10.74 -3.72
C ALA A 129 17.22 9.49 -3.61
N GLN A 130 17.08 8.68 -2.55
CA GLN A 130 17.98 7.54 -2.30
C GLN A 130 17.37 6.15 -2.50
N THR A 131 16.07 6.01 -2.73
CA THR A 131 15.48 4.68 -2.91
C THR A 131 14.44 4.68 -4.02
N GLN A 132 14.72 3.96 -5.11
CA GLN A 132 13.70 3.56 -6.08
C GLN A 132 12.75 2.56 -5.43
N GLY A 133 11.73 3.06 -4.74
CA GLY A 133 10.73 2.27 -4.05
C GLY A 133 9.38 2.27 -4.77
N SER A 134 8.39 1.59 -4.17
CA SER A 134 7.01 1.62 -4.65
C SER A 134 6.38 3.00 -4.54
N GLU A 135 6.86 3.76 -3.59
CA GLU A 135 6.40 5.12 -3.34
C GLU A 135 6.70 6.04 -4.54
N ASP A 136 7.88 5.88 -5.19
CA ASP A 136 8.26 6.66 -6.38
C ASP A 136 7.41 6.30 -7.59
N PHE A 137 7.05 5.01 -7.73
CA PHE A 137 6.16 4.57 -8.79
C PHE A 137 4.74 5.13 -8.60
N VAL A 138 4.19 5.06 -7.40
CA VAL A 138 2.89 5.67 -7.08
C VAL A 138 2.94 7.18 -7.36
N SER A 139 3.99 7.87 -6.92
CA SER A 139 4.19 9.30 -7.17
C SER A 139 4.23 9.62 -8.66
N SER A 140 4.90 8.79 -9.47
CA SER A 140 4.95 8.99 -10.93
C SER A 140 3.56 8.89 -11.60
N ILE A 141 2.70 7.97 -11.12
CA ILE A 141 1.32 7.85 -11.62
C ILE A 141 0.50 9.05 -11.18
N ILE A 142 0.68 9.53 -9.95
CA ILE A 142 0.00 10.74 -9.45
C ILE A 142 0.36 11.95 -10.32
N SER A 143 1.65 12.12 -10.62
CA SER A 143 2.11 13.21 -11.49
C SER A 143 1.53 13.10 -12.90
N ASN A 144 1.38 11.88 -13.44
CA ASN A 144 0.70 11.65 -14.70
C ASN A 144 -0.79 11.98 -14.62
N ALA A 145 -1.48 11.54 -13.57
CA ALA A 145 -2.89 11.87 -13.34
C ALA A 145 -3.10 13.39 -13.23
N ASN A 146 -2.21 14.09 -12.53
CA ASN A 146 -2.25 15.55 -12.43
C ASN A 146 -2.11 16.24 -13.80
N ARG A 147 -1.28 15.72 -14.71
CA ARG A 147 -1.18 16.26 -16.08
C ARG A 147 -2.45 16.01 -16.90
N LEU A 148 -3.04 14.81 -16.77
CA LEU A 148 -4.25 14.43 -17.49
C LEU A 148 -5.49 15.19 -16.98
N TYR A 149 -5.56 15.43 -15.69
CA TYR A 149 -6.71 16.05 -15.00
C TYR A 149 -6.29 17.31 -14.22
N ASN A 150 -5.52 18.20 -14.83
CA ASN A 150 -4.88 19.35 -14.18
C ASN A 150 -5.84 20.36 -13.51
N LYS A 151 -7.11 20.36 -13.92
CA LYS A 151 -8.16 21.19 -13.30
C LYS A 151 -8.73 20.54 -12.03
N CYS A 152 -8.56 19.23 -11.87
CA CYS A 152 -9.20 18.43 -10.83
C CYS A 152 -8.26 18.08 -9.68
N PHE A 153 -6.97 18.00 -9.95
CA PHE A 153 -5.99 17.51 -8.96
C PHE A 153 -4.84 18.49 -8.75
N LEU A 154 -4.26 18.43 -7.56
CA LEU A 154 -2.97 19.00 -7.19
C LEU A 154 -2.06 17.85 -6.70
N ASP A 155 -0.87 17.78 -7.25
CA ASP A 155 0.15 16.78 -6.93
C ASP A 155 0.99 17.27 -5.75
N HIS A 156 0.87 16.61 -4.60
CA HIS A 156 1.61 16.90 -3.38
C HIS A 156 1.66 18.40 -2.99
N PRO A 157 0.52 19.09 -2.92
CA PRO A 157 0.51 20.55 -2.70
C PRO A 157 1.03 20.94 -1.30
N SER A 158 1.54 22.16 -1.23
CA SER A 158 1.87 22.85 0.03
C SER A 158 0.60 23.22 0.81
N LEU A 159 0.76 23.56 2.10
CA LEU A 159 -0.35 24.12 2.90
C LEU A 159 -0.93 25.40 2.31
N MET A 160 -0.10 26.22 1.69
CA MET A 160 -0.56 27.46 1.03
C MET A 160 -1.44 27.13 -0.17
N GLU A 161 -1.01 26.21 -1.03
CA GLU A 161 -1.81 25.76 -2.18
C GLU A 161 -3.14 25.13 -1.75
N LEU A 162 -3.15 24.31 -0.68
CA LEU A 162 -4.38 23.76 -0.12
C LEU A 162 -5.37 24.88 0.27
N ARG A 163 -4.87 25.96 0.89
CA ARG A 163 -5.67 27.11 1.29
C ARG A 163 -6.15 27.92 0.08
N ASP A 164 -5.23 28.28 -0.81
CA ASP A 164 -5.48 29.20 -1.91
C ASP A 164 -6.46 28.61 -2.93
N TYR A 165 -6.35 27.29 -3.18
CA TYR A 165 -7.30 26.54 -4.01
C TYR A 165 -8.53 26.04 -3.24
N ARG A 166 -8.65 26.33 -1.95
CA ARG A 166 -9.76 25.90 -1.07
C ARG A 166 -10.01 24.40 -1.15
N ILE A 167 -8.95 23.62 -1.16
CA ILE A 167 -9.03 22.16 -1.27
C ILE A 167 -9.78 21.57 -0.07
N ARG A 168 -10.78 20.74 -0.38
CA ARG A 168 -11.60 20.04 0.63
C ARG A 168 -11.36 18.54 0.65
N ASN A 169 -10.91 17.96 -0.46
CA ASN A 169 -10.69 16.52 -0.59
C ASN A 169 -9.19 16.25 -0.66
N ILE A 170 -8.71 15.40 0.25
CA ILE A 170 -7.33 14.94 0.31
C ILE A 170 -7.32 13.44 0.02
N ILE A 171 -6.62 13.03 -1.01
CA ILE A 171 -6.51 11.64 -1.45
C ILE A 171 -5.11 11.13 -1.08
N LEU A 172 -5.04 10.15 -0.20
CA LEU A 172 -3.82 9.45 0.18
C LEU A 172 -3.74 8.15 -0.61
N VAL A 173 -2.72 8.00 -1.44
CA VAL A 173 -2.56 6.84 -2.33
C VAL A 173 -1.46 5.94 -1.82
N ASP A 174 -1.76 4.65 -1.70
CA ASP A 174 -0.79 3.58 -1.41
C ASP A 174 -1.01 2.41 -2.37
N ASP A 175 0.01 1.61 -2.62
CA ASP A 175 -0.13 0.39 -3.43
C ASP A 175 -0.88 -0.70 -2.65
N SER A 176 -0.49 -0.95 -1.42
CA SER A 176 -1.18 -1.91 -0.55
C SER A 176 -1.01 -1.58 0.93
N ILE A 177 -2.08 -1.80 1.69
CA ILE A 177 -2.12 -1.51 3.12
C ILE A 177 -2.26 -2.81 3.90
N GLY A 178 -1.18 -3.21 4.58
CA GLY A 178 -1.17 -4.36 5.50
C GLY A 178 -1.75 -3.99 6.87
N SER A 179 -0.89 -3.62 7.81
CA SER A 179 -1.30 -3.25 9.18
C SER A 179 -2.02 -1.89 9.28
N GLY A 180 -1.85 -1.01 8.30
CA GLY A 180 -2.34 0.37 8.36
C GLY A 180 -1.40 1.36 9.06
N LYS A 181 -0.32 0.87 9.70
CA LYS A 181 0.59 1.72 10.46
C LYS A 181 1.20 2.85 9.62
N ARG A 182 1.70 2.55 8.40
CA ARG A 182 2.32 3.56 7.52
C ARG A 182 1.36 4.71 7.18
N VAL A 183 0.12 4.37 6.84
CA VAL A 183 -0.93 5.36 6.54
C VAL A 183 -1.27 6.18 7.78
N SER A 184 -1.39 5.52 8.95
CA SER A 184 -1.64 6.18 10.22
C SER A 184 -0.52 7.14 10.59
N ASP A 185 0.75 6.71 10.46
CA ASP A 185 1.91 7.56 10.70
C ASP A 185 1.93 8.77 9.73
N PHE A 186 1.57 8.57 8.46
CA PHE A 186 1.48 9.65 7.47
C PHE A 186 0.41 10.69 7.85
N ILE A 187 -0.78 10.23 8.24
CA ILE A 187 -1.84 11.12 8.73
C ILE A 187 -1.39 11.85 9.99
N ALA A 188 -0.70 11.17 10.92
CA ALA A 188 -0.15 11.80 12.12
C ALA A 188 0.83 12.94 11.78
N MET A 189 1.65 12.77 10.74
CA MET A 189 2.54 13.83 10.25
C MET A 189 1.78 15.03 9.68
N MET A 190 0.67 14.79 8.95
CA MET A 190 -0.20 15.87 8.46
C MET A 190 -0.86 16.63 9.62
N THR A 191 -1.34 15.93 10.63
CA THR A 191 -2.06 16.51 11.77
C THR A 191 -1.16 17.27 12.76
N LYS A 192 0.16 17.14 12.69
CA LYS A 192 1.10 18.03 13.39
C LYS A 192 1.01 19.48 12.94
N SER A 193 0.57 19.74 11.72
CA SER A 193 0.22 21.08 11.28
C SER A 193 -1.06 21.54 11.99
N LYS A 194 -0.97 22.56 12.85
CA LYS A 194 -2.13 23.14 13.53
C LYS A 194 -3.20 23.63 12.55
N THR A 195 -2.77 24.21 11.44
CA THR A 195 -3.65 24.69 10.37
C THR A 195 -4.43 23.53 9.75
N PHE A 196 -3.74 22.47 9.32
CA PHE A 196 -4.38 21.29 8.75
C PHE A 196 -5.32 20.62 9.76
N MET A 197 -4.87 20.46 11.01
CA MET A 197 -5.67 19.87 12.09
C MET A 197 -6.95 20.68 12.36
N SER A 198 -6.86 22.01 12.33
CA SER A 198 -8.01 22.89 12.46
C SER A 198 -9.03 22.66 11.33
N TRP A 199 -8.60 22.70 10.08
CA TRP A 199 -9.46 22.45 8.92
C TRP A 199 -10.16 21.08 8.99
N TRP A 200 -9.43 20.07 9.38
CA TRP A 200 -9.97 18.72 9.52
C TRP A 200 -10.98 18.63 10.69
N SER A 201 -10.66 19.21 11.85
CA SER A 201 -11.54 19.23 13.02
C SER A 201 -12.87 19.91 12.72
N PHE A 202 -12.85 21.03 12.01
CA PHE A 202 -14.06 21.73 11.58
C PHE A 202 -14.82 21.04 10.43
N GLY A 203 -14.25 19.98 9.84
CA GLY A 203 -14.88 19.25 8.75
C GLY A 203 -14.76 19.91 7.39
N PHE A 204 -13.84 20.86 7.23
CA PHE A 204 -13.54 21.46 5.94
C PHE A 204 -12.78 20.52 5.02
N ILE A 205 -12.11 19.51 5.58
CA ILE A 205 -11.33 18.52 4.84
C ILE A 205 -11.90 17.12 5.06
N LYS A 206 -11.99 16.35 3.97
CA LYS A 206 -12.27 14.91 3.93
C LYS A 206 -11.02 14.18 3.48
N LEU A 207 -10.73 13.03 4.08
CA LEU A 207 -9.62 12.16 3.69
C LEU A 207 -10.16 10.95 2.92
N TYR A 208 -9.57 10.69 1.77
CA TYR A 208 -9.77 9.47 1.00
C TYR A 208 -8.49 8.65 1.06
N ILE A 209 -8.59 7.39 1.39
CA ILE A 209 -7.47 6.45 1.38
C ILE A 209 -7.71 5.51 0.22
N LEU A 210 -6.89 5.65 -0.82
CA LEU A 210 -6.98 4.92 -2.08
C LEU A 210 -5.83 3.92 -2.16
N CYS A 211 -6.14 2.61 -2.21
CA CYS A 211 -5.14 1.56 -2.34
C CYS A 211 -5.67 0.38 -3.14
N TYR A 212 -4.78 -0.30 -3.87
CA TYR A 212 -5.17 -1.47 -4.66
C TYR A 212 -5.67 -2.61 -3.76
N ALA A 213 -4.92 -2.92 -2.70
CA ALA A 213 -5.28 -3.98 -1.76
C ALA A 213 -5.12 -3.53 -0.31
N ARG A 214 -6.01 -3.97 0.57
CA ARG A 214 -5.88 -3.73 2.01
C ARG A 214 -6.43 -4.88 2.84
N THR A 215 -5.98 -4.97 4.09
CA THR A 215 -6.62 -5.84 5.07
C THR A 215 -7.88 -5.19 5.65
N VAL A 216 -8.84 -5.99 6.09
CA VAL A 216 -10.00 -5.50 6.86
C VAL A 216 -9.51 -4.77 8.12
N GLN A 217 -8.50 -5.33 8.79
CA GLN A 217 -7.97 -4.83 10.05
C GLN A 217 -7.28 -3.47 9.92
N SER A 218 -6.72 -3.17 8.74
CA SER A 218 -6.02 -1.90 8.50
C SER A 218 -6.94 -0.69 8.66
N GLU A 219 -8.19 -0.80 8.24
CA GLU A 219 -9.17 0.27 8.42
C GLU A 219 -9.42 0.55 9.90
N THR A 220 -9.67 -0.49 10.68
CA THR A 220 -9.86 -0.39 12.12
C THR A 220 -8.62 0.21 12.81
N TYR A 221 -7.43 -0.23 12.42
CA TYR A 221 -6.18 0.30 12.94
C TYR A 221 -6.03 1.80 12.66
N ILE A 222 -6.20 2.20 11.39
CA ILE A 222 -6.07 3.61 10.98
C ILE A 222 -7.07 4.47 11.76
N ARG A 223 -8.34 4.07 11.83
CA ARG A 223 -9.37 4.82 12.55
C ARG A 223 -9.05 5.01 14.04
N LYS A 224 -8.44 4.00 14.68
CA LYS A 224 -8.06 4.05 16.10
C LYS A 224 -6.85 4.96 16.37
N HIS A 225 -5.89 5.03 15.43
CA HIS A 225 -4.61 5.70 15.65
C HIS A 225 -4.53 7.10 15.01
N ILE A 226 -5.67 7.68 14.69
CA ILE A 226 -5.71 9.06 14.21
C ILE A 226 -5.60 10.01 15.40
N ALA A 227 -4.85 11.09 15.25
CA ALA A 227 -4.67 12.11 16.28
C ALA A 227 -6.04 12.63 16.78
N GLY A 228 -6.24 12.59 18.09
CA GLY A 228 -7.51 12.96 18.72
C GLY A 228 -8.49 11.81 18.91
N SER A 229 -8.10 10.58 18.57
CA SER A 229 -8.91 9.38 18.81
C SER A 229 -9.04 9.03 20.30
N ASP A 230 -8.09 9.44 21.13
CA ASP A 230 -8.05 9.09 22.56
C ASP A 230 -9.14 9.76 23.42
N HIS A 231 -9.92 10.66 22.85
CA HIS A 231 -10.98 11.35 23.53
C HIS A 231 -12.37 10.93 23.01
N GLY A 232 -12.74 9.70 23.25
CA GLY A 232 -14.00 8.97 23.02
C GLY A 232 -15.07 9.58 22.10
N GLN A 233 -15.52 10.79 22.36
CA GLN A 233 -16.52 11.47 21.52
C GLN A 233 -15.98 12.11 20.23
N ARG A 234 -14.66 12.39 20.14
CA ARG A 234 -14.04 12.96 18.94
C ARG A 234 -13.74 11.90 17.88
N ILE A 235 -13.57 10.65 18.28
CA ILE A 235 -13.30 9.52 17.37
C ILE A 235 -14.37 9.44 16.28
N ASN A 236 -15.64 9.51 16.66
CA ASN A 236 -16.75 9.36 15.72
C ASN A 236 -16.83 10.52 14.71
N ARG A 237 -16.46 11.72 15.08
CA ARG A 237 -16.47 12.88 14.18
C ARG A 237 -15.33 12.83 13.15
N VAL A 238 -14.16 12.36 13.54
CA VAL A 238 -12.97 12.32 12.66
C VAL A 238 -12.99 11.07 11.81
N SER A 239 -13.37 9.92 12.36
CA SER A 239 -13.41 8.66 11.62
C SER A 239 -14.46 8.66 10.51
N SER A 240 -15.59 9.35 10.67
CA SER A 240 -16.60 9.51 9.63
C SER A 240 -16.16 10.34 8.43
N LYS A 241 -15.07 11.11 8.58
CA LYS A 241 -14.47 11.95 7.53
C LYS A 241 -13.42 11.23 6.69
N ILE A 242 -13.19 9.93 6.95
CA ILE A 242 -12.26 9.10 6.20
C ILE A 242 -13.04 8.10 5.38
N GLN A 243 -12.77 8.07 4.09
CA GLN A 243 -13.33 7.10 3.16
C GLN A 243 -12.20 6.20 2.63
N PHE A 244 -12.46 4.89 2.55
CA PHE A 244 -11.53 3.91 2.00
C PHE A 244 -12.05 3.45 0.65
N ILE A 245 -11.18 3.52 -0.36
CA ILE A 245 -11.43 3.03 -1.71
C ILE A 245 -10.37 1.99 -2.00
N SER A 246 -10.79 0.75 -2.25
CA SER A 246 -9.86 -0.36 -2.46
C SER A 246 -10.41 -1.33 -3.49
N HIS A 247 -9.54 -1.86 -4.35
CA HIS A 247 -9.91 -2.89 -5.31
C HIS A 247 -10.11 -4.24 -4.62
N ILE A 248 -9.17 -4.61 -3.75
CA ILE A 248 -9.20 -5.86 -2.99
C ILE A 248 -9.20 -5.57 -1.49
N VAL A 249 -10.14 -6.19 -0.77
CA VAL A 249 -10.16 -6.21 0.70
C VAL A 249 -10.06 -7.66 1.15
N TYR A 250 -9.07 -7.98 1.99
CA TYR A 250 -8.84 -9.33 2.46
C TYR A 250 -8.70 -9.39 3.98
N ASP A 251 -9.13 -10.51 4.55
CA ASP A 251 -8.97 -10.78 5.97
C ASP A 251 -7.61 -11.44 6.22
N SER A 252 -6.75 -10.74 6.98
CA SER A 252 -5.42 -11.26 7.33
C SER A 252 -5.48 -12.38 8.39
N TYR A 253 -6.59 -12.51 9.12
CA TYR A 253 -6.76 -13.58 10.11
C TYR A 253 -7.30 -14.87 9.50
N ASN A 254 -7.91 -14.82 8.33
CA ASN A 254 -8.41 -16.02 7.65
C ASN A 254 -7.30 -16.76 6.91
N VAL A 255 -6.25 -17.12 7.65
CA VAL A 255 -5.08 -17.84 7.10
C VAL A 255 -5.48 -19.25 6.67
N HIS A 256 -6.28 -19.93 7.48
CA HIS A 256 -6.76 -21.30 7.18
C HIS A 256 -7.65 -21.32 5.92
N GLY A 257 -8.57 -20.39 5.76
CA GLY A 257 -9.39 -20.31 4.56
C GLY A 257 -8.58 -20.07 3.28
N ARG A 258 -7.44 -19.38 3.39
CA ARG A 258 -6.56 -19.11 2.25
C ARG A 258 -5.61 -20.26 1.94
N TRP A 259 -5.01 -20.89 2.94
CA TRP A 259 -3.93 -21.86 2.78
C TRP A 259 -4.39 -23.30 2.98
N GLY A 260 -5.52 -23.53 3.69
CA GLY A 260 -6.08 -24.85 3.97
C GLY A 260 -5.07 -25.77 4.66
N GLU A 261 -5.06 -27.02 4.26
CA GLU A 261 -4.17 -28.07 4.79
C GLU A 261 -2.68 -27.78 4.55
N ASN A 262 -2.35 -26.99 3.52
CA ASN A 262 -0.97 -26.63 3.20
C ASN A 262 -0.38 -25.53 4.10
N LEU A 263 -1.16 -24.98 5.04
CA LEU A 263 -0.71 -23.87 5.89
C LEU A 263 0.59 -24.19 6.63
N GLN A 264 0.67 -25.36 7.28
CA GLN A 264 1.85 -25.70 8.09
C GLN A 264 3.10 -25.91 7.24
N SER A 265 3.00 -26.57 6.09
CA SER A 265 4.12 -26.78 5.18
C SER A 265 4.62 -25.45 4.58
N ILE A 266 3.70 -24.55 4.25
CA ILE A 266 4.04 -23.19 3.73
C ILE A 266 4.70 -22.35 4.84
N LEU A 267 4.19 -22.40 6.07
CA LEU A 267 4.80 -21.69 7.20
C LEU A 267 6.22 -22.22 7.49
N SER A 268 6.41 -23.55 7.52
CA SER A 268 7.73 -24.18 7.66
C SER A 268 8.68 -23.72 6.56
N LEU A 269 8.25 -23.77 5.30
CA LEU A 269 9.03 -23.28 4.16
C LEU A 269 9.48 -21.83 4.38
N CYS A 270 8.56 -20.96 4.69
CA CYS A 270 8.85 -19.55 4.90
C CYS A 270 9.82 -19.30 6.05
N MET A 271 9.73 -20.07 7.13
CA MET A 271 10.63 -19.98 8.27
C MET A 271 12.03 -20.47 7.94
N SER A 272 12.15 -21.61 7.24
CA SER A 272 13.43 -22.21 6.85
C SER A 272 14.24 -21.30 5.91
N TYR A 273 13.56 -20.59 5.00
CA TYR A 273 14.20 -19.70 4.02
C TYR A 273 14.16 -18.22 4.42
N LYS A 274 13.75 -17.90 5.64
CA LYS A 274 13.84 -16.54 6.19
C LYS A 274 15.29 -16.15 6.41
N LYS A 275 15.80 -15.10 5.74
CA LYS A 275 17.08 -14.51 6.16
C LYS A 275 16.90 -13.88 7.55
N ASN A 276 17.72 -14.33 8.50
CA ASN A 276 17.91 -13.55 9.71
C ASN A 276 18.48 -12.19 9.29
N LYS A 277 17.77 -11.13 9.65
CA LYS A 277 18.24 -9.75 9.51
C LYS A 277 19.27 -9.45 10.57
#